data_ef01a1aa5799d33bac0d1137b3183a65
#
_entry.id   ef01a1aa5799d33bac0d1137b3183a65
#
_cell.length_a   1.000
_cell.length_b   1.000
_cell.length_c   1.000
_cell.angle_alpha   90.00
_cell.angle_beta   90.00
_cell.angle_gamma   90.00
#
_symmetry.space_group_name_H-M   'P 1'
#
loop_
_entity.id
_entity.type
_entity.pdbx_description
1 polymer ?
#
loop_
_entity_poly.entity_id
_entity_poly.type
_entity_poly.pdbx_seq_one_letter_code
_entity_poly.pdbx_strand_id
1 'polypeptide(L)'
;MTRSVVLDEDDLALVEALQRDPRAPWTEVAAMVGTNAVTASRRWERLRAAGAAWVTGTPGPGSHHAQVLAYVDVTCLPSEKTRVANELAGDAHALSVDITAGGRDLMLTVAAVDLPTLGRYLLERLDRVPGVTGTRARIATRLYAEGSTWRLGVLPSTGASGGPPQLIRPTVLDEVDRELMSALGEDGRASYAALATATGISQPTARRRVDRLISSGAVLLRTEVAAPLAGLPVMVVLSADAPAGRLDQAGARLGRLRQVRLSTTLAGTPSLLVVAWLASLEEVHRFEQELAHVVPDVVVVDRLVVLRAVKRMGHLLDVEGRATGTVRMDVWSDPVPGAQ
;
A
#
# COMPACT_ATOMS: atom_id res chain seq x y z
N MET A 1 24.68 15.33 -7.76
CA MET A 1 24.88 13.87 -7.76
C MET A 1 24.52 13.35 -6.38
N THR A 2 23.30 12.88 -6.22
CA THR A 2 22.84 12.29 -4.94
C THR A 2 23.52 10.94 -4.77
N ARG A 3 24.31 10.77 -3.70
CA ARG A 3 24.96 9.49 -3.39
C ARG A 3 23.85 8.41 -3.34
N SER A 4 23.98 7.39 -4.17
CA SER A 4 23.09 6.22 -4.13
C SER A 4 23.14 5.63 -2.71
N VAL A 5 22.03 5.74 -1.98
CA VAL A 5 21.89 5.11 -0.66
C VAL A 5 21.66 3.62 -0.95
N VAL A 6 22.65 2.79 -0.69
CA VAL A 6 22.48 1.34 -0.68
C VAL A 6 22.05 0.97 0.74
N LEU A 7 20.98 0.19 0.89
CA LEU A 7 20.52 -0.31 2.19
C LEU A 7 21.44 -1.45 2.62
N ASP A 8 22.04 -1.31 3.80
CA ASP A 8 22.77 -2.38 4.45
C ASP A 8 21.84 -3.30 5.27
N GLU A 9 22.37 -4.40 5.81
CA GLU A 9 21.60 -5.36 6.60
C GLU A 9 20.95 -4.72 7.83
N ASP A 10 21.66 -3.78 8.49
CA ASP A 10 21.12 -3.05 9.63
C ASP A 10 19.99 -2.10 9.24
N ASP A 11 20.05 -1.50 8.04
CA ASP A 11 18.97 -0.67 7.50
C ASP A 11 17.72 -1.51 7.22
N LEU A 12 17.89 -2.70 6.61
CA LEU A 12 16.80 -3.62 6.37
C LEU A 12 16.19 -4.16 7.66
N ALA A 13 17.02 -4.49 8.65
CA ALA A 13 16.57 -4.89 9.99
C ALA A 13 15.77 -3.77 10.67
N LEU A 14 16.24 -2.51 10.58
CA LEU A 14 15.53 -1.35 11.10
C LEU A 14 14.17 -1.14 10.43
N VAL A 15 14.11 -1.26 9.10
CA VAL A 15 12.85 -1.18 8.34
C VAL A 15 11.90 -2.28 8.80
N GLU A 16 12.37 -3.54 8.96
CA GLU A 16 11.51 -4.63 9.42
C GLU A 16 11.06 -4.46 10.86
N ALA A 17 11.88 -3.95 11.76
CA ALA A 17 11.46 -3.62 13.12
C ALA A 17 10.27 -2.62 13.10
N LEU A 18 10.36 -1.59 12.24
CA LEU A 18 9.27 -0.63 12.04
C LEU A 18 8.10 -1.19 11.22
N GLN A 19 8.30 -2.23 10.41
CA GLN A 19 7.19 -2.96 9.81
C GLN A 19 6.38 -3.72 10.87
N ARG A 20 7.03 -4.23 11.93
CA ARG A 20 6.37 -4.94 13.05
C ARG A 20 5.54 -3.98 13.90
N ASP A 21 6.13 -2.85 14.27
CA ASP A 21 5.44 -1.74 14.94
C ASP A 21 5.91 -0.39 14.39
N PRO A 22 5.12 0.22 13.47
CA PRO A 22 5.49 1.47 12.82
C PRO A 22 5.66 2.67 13.75
N ARG A 23 5.11 2.62 14.98
CA ARG A 23 5.23 3.70 15.98
C ARG A 23 5.98 3.28 17.24
N ALA A 24 6.65 2.12 17.24
CA ALA A 24 7.45 1.68 18.37
C ALA A 24 8.41 2.77 18.86
N PRO A 25 8.60 2.94 20.18
CA PRO A 25 9.64 3.77 20.75
C PRO A 25 11.04 3.36 20.25
N TRP A 26 11.93 4.32 20.06
CA TRP A 26 13.30 4.03 19.58
C TRP A 26 14.08 3.06 20.47
N THR A 27 13.76 3.01 21.76
CA THR A 27 14.33 2.03 22.69
C THR A 27 13.93 0.59 22.36
N GLU A 28 12.69 0.37 21.96
CA GLU A 28 12.18 -0.95 21.55
C GLU A 28 12.73 -1.34 20.18
N VAL A 29 12.70 -0.41 19.21
CA VAL A 29 13.30 -0.61 17.88
C VAL A 29 14.77 -0.99 18.03
N ALA A 30 15.53 -0.25 18.83
CA ALA A 30 16.95 -0.49 19.07
C ALA A 30 17.21 -1.88 19.67
N ALA A 31 16.37 -2.31 20.61
CA ALA A 31 16.47 -3.65 21.20
C ALA A 31 16.24 -4.76 20.16
N MET A 32 15.28 -4.56 19.21
CA MET A 32 15.02 -5.53 18.13
C MET A 32 16.18 -5.69 17.15
N VAL A 33 16.91 -4.61 16.89
CA VAL A 33 18.00 -4.60 15.87
C VAL A 33 19.40 -4.62 16.48
N GLY A 34 19.53 -4.76 17.81
CA GLY A 34 20.84 -4.90 18.47
C GLY A 34 21.67 -3.61 18.50
N THR A 35 21.04 -2.43 18.60
CA THR A 35 21.73 -1.13 18.63
C THR A 35 21.23 -0.25 19.79
N ASN A 36 21.55 1.04 19.80
CA ASN A 36 21.00 2.00 20.76
C ASN A 36 19.97 2.93 20.09
N ALA A 37 19.10 3.54 20.90
CA ALA A 37 17.97 4.36 20.44
C ALA A 37 18.41 5.56 19.58
N VAL A 38 19.54 6.19 19.90
CA VAL A 38 20.06 7.34 19.15
C VAL A 38 20.54 6.90 17.76
N THR A 39 21.24 5.79 17.68
CA THR A 39 21.72 5.21 16.41
C THR A 39 20.53 4.79 15.53
N ALA A 40 19.53 4.07 16.10
CA ALA A 40 18.34 3.66 15.38
C ALA A 40 17.58 4.87 14.83
N SER A 41 17.33 5.88 15.65
CA SER A 41 16.65 7.12 15.23
C SER A 41 17.42 7.84 14.12
N ARG A 42 18.75 8.01 14.26
CA ARG A 42 19.56 8.69 13.25
C ARG A 42 19.61 7.92 11.91
N ARG A 43 19.68 6.58 11.95
CA ARG A 43 19.58 5.75 10.74
C ARG A 43 18.24 5.95 10.05
N TRP A 44 17.15 5.90 10.81
CA TRP A 44 15.82 6.11 10.26
C TRP A 44 15.68 7.48 9.59
N GLU A 45 16.11 8.56 10.24
CA GLU A 45 16.06 9.89 9.64
C GLU A 45 16.89 10.00 8.35
N ARG A 46 18.02 9.31 8.26
CA ARG A 46 18.79 9.21 7.02
C ARG A 46 18.00 8.49 5.91
N LEU A 47 17.36 7.36 6.23
CA LEU A 47 16.55 6.58 5.27
C LEU A 47 15.35 7.39 4.79
N ARG A 48 14.66 8.04 5.73
CA ARG A 48 13.50 8.88 5.45
C ARG A 48 13.88 10.09 4.59
N ALA A 49 14.93 10.80 4.95
CA ALA A 49 15.41 11.96 4.19
C ALA A 49 15.87 11.59 2.76
N ALA A 50 16.36 10.36 2.57
CA ALA A 50 16.72 9.84 1.25
C ALA A 50 15.51 9.25 0.48
N GLY A 51 14.31 9.26 1.06
CA GLY A 51 13.13 8.62 0.48
C GLY A 51 13.24 7.09 0.38
N ALA A 52 14.25 6.49 1.03
CA ALA A 52 14.52 5.05 0.93
C ALA A 52 13.55 4.21 1.77
N ALA A 53 13.01 4.77 2.84
CA ALA A 53 11.95 4.16 3.65
C ALA A 53 11.08 5.24 4.30
N TRP A 54 9.79 4.93 4.51
CA TRP A 54 8.84 5.84 5.14
C TRP A 54 7.73 5.05 5.85
N VAL A 55 7.03 5.73 6.77
CA VAL A 55 5.82 5.19 7.39
C VAL A 55 4.63 5.99 6.90
N THR A 56 3.58 5.31 6.48
CA THR A 56 2.34 5.92 6.03
C THR A 56 1.14 5.27 6.73
N GLY A 57 0.10 6.07 7.00
CA GLY A 57 -1.21 5.59 7.44
C GLY A 57 -2.16 5.47 6.26
N THR A 58 -2.84 4.35 6.16
CA THR A 58 -3.89 4.16 5.16
C THR A 58 -5.22 3.92 5.85
N PRO A 59 -6.35 4.34 5.24
CA PRO A 59 -7.65 3.97 5.75
C PRO A 59 -7.79 2.45 5.82
N GLY A 60 -8.18 1.95 6.99
CA GLY A 60 -8.32 0.53 7.25
C GLY A 60 -9.78 0.09 7.34
N PRO A 61 -10.04 -1.22 7.47
CA PRO A 61 -11.40 -1.78 7.49
C PRO A 61 -12.22 -1.39 8.73
N GLY A 62 -11.60 -0.79 9.75
CA GLY A 62 -12.29 -0.24 10.93
C GLY A 62 -12.91 1.14 10.72
N SER A 63 -12.70 1.79 9.59
CA SER A 63 -13.46 2.98 9.22
C SER A 63 -14.92 2.58 8.94
N HIS A 64 -15.87 3.33 9.50
CA HIS A 64 -17.29 2.96 9.63
C HIS A 64 -18.04 2.69 8.32
N HIS A 65 -17.52 3.13 7.19
CA HIS A 65 -18.07 2.81 5.89
C HIS A 65 -17.15 1.78 5.24
N ALA A 66 -17.74 0.71 4.73
CA ALA A 66 -17.04 -0.26 3.91
C ALA A 66 -16.44 0.48 2.72
N GLN A 67 -15.19 0.90 2.87
CA GLN A 67 -14.47 1.53 1.76
C GLN A 67 -14.46 0.56 0.60
N VAL A 68 -14.76 1.07 -0.57
CA VAL A 68 -14.66 0.33 -1.80
C VAL A 68 -13.25 0.47 -2.31
N LEU A 69 -12.57 -0.66 -2.42
CA LEU A 69 -11.24 -0.75 -3.01
C LEU A 69 -11.38 -1.36 -4.41
N ALA A 70 -10.78 -0.73 -5.40
CA ALA A 70 -10.75 -1.22 -6.76
C ALA A 70 -9.33 -1.23 -7.31
N TYR A 71 -9.02 -2.25 -8.11
CA TYR A 71 -7.83 -2.30 -8.94
C TYR A 71 -8.24 -1.99 -10.37
N VAL A 72 -7.73 -0.90 -10.90
CA VAL A 72 -8.16 -0.37 -12.19
C VAL A 72 -7.03 -0.49 -13.20
N ASP A 73 -7.27 -1.30 -14.21
CA ASP A 73 -6.41 -1.38 -15.38
C ASP A 73 -6.75 -0.21 -16.32
N VAL A 74 -5.73 0.49 -16.80
CA VAL A 74 -5.89 1.61 -17.73
C VAL A 74 -5.07 1.34 -18.98
N THR A 75 -5.70 1.56 -20.11
CA THR A 75 -5.05 1.55 -21.43
C THR A 75 -4.91 2.99 -21.91
N CYS A 76 -3.75 3.33 -22.42
CA CYS A 76 -3.41 4.67 -22.86
C CYS A 76 -2.93 4.71 -24.31
N LEU A 77 -2.99 5.88 -24.92
CA LEU A 77 -2.20 6.14 -26.15
C LEU A 77 -0.71 5.93 -25.82
N PRO A 78 0.06 5.23 -26.67
CA PRO A 78 1.47 4.86 -26.38
C PRO A 78 2.38 6.01 -25.96
N SER A 79 2.21 7.21 -26.56
CA SER A 79 2.98 8.41 -26.24
C SER A 79 2.58 9.08 -24.91
N GLU A 80 1.42 8.73 -24.34
CA GLU A 80 0.81 9.44 -23.23
C GLU A 80 0.95 8.73 -21.88
N LYS A 81 1.42 7.48 -21.86
CA LYS A 81 1.47 6.62 -20.66
C LYS A 81 2.09 7.33 -19.44
N THR A 82 3.25 7.92 -19.61
CA THR A 82 3.97 8.58 -18.51
C THR A 82 3.24 9.84 -18.03
N ARG A 83 2.67 10.62 -18.96
CA ARG A 83 1.91 11.82 -18.63
C ARG A 83 0.63 11.46 -17.87
N VAL A 84 -0.13 10.48 -18.38
CA VAL A 84 -1.35 9.98 -17.73
C VAL A 84 -1.04 9.41 -16.35
N ALA A 85 0.02 8.61 -16.21
CA ALA A 85 0.43 8.07 -14.92
C ALA A 85 0.76 9.19 -13.91
N ASN A 86 1.50 10.22 -14.33
CA ASN A 86 1.84 11.35 -13.46
C ASN A 86 0.62 12.20 -13.10
N GLU A 87 -0.32 12.40 -14.03
CA GLU A 87 -1.56 13.12 -13.79
C GLU A 87 -2.42 12.37 -12.76
N LEU A 88 -2.65 11.07 -12.96
CA LEU A 88 -3.41 10.22 -12.03
C LEU A 88 -2.73 10.04 -10.67
N ALA A 89 -1.40 10.14 -10.62
CA ALA A 89 -0.68 10.14 -9.35
C ALA A 89 -1.02 11.36 -8.48
N GLY A 90 -1.52 12.46 -9.05
CA GLY A 90 -2.04 13.63 -8.34
C GLY A 90 -3.41 13.41 -7.68
N ASP A 91 -4.15 12.38 -8.03
CA ASP A 91 -5.51 12.15 -7.55
C ASP A 91 -5.52 11.58 -6.13
N ALA A 92 -6.38 12.14 -5.25
CA ALA A 92 -6.52 11.71 -3.86
C ALA A 92 -7.11 10.30 -3.71
N HIS A 93 -7.93 9.86 -4.65
CA HIS A 93 -8.55 8.52 -4.69
C HIS A 93 -7.62 7.44 -5.24
N ALA A 94 -6.63 7.80 -6.05
CA ALA A 94 -5.63 6.87 -6.55
C ALA A 94 -4.54 6.66 -5.49
N LEU A 95 -4.65 5.63 -4.67
CA LEU A 95 -3.69 5.34 -3.60
C LEU A 95 -2.33 4.93 -4.16
N SER A 96 -2.32 4.18 -5.26
CA SER A 96 -1.10 3.77 -5.98
C SER A 96 -1.31 3.85 -7.49
N VAL A 97 -0.24 4.13 -8.22
CA VAL A 97 -0.19 4.19 -9.69
C VAL A 97 1.07 3.50 -10.17
N ASP A 98 0.91 2.44 -10.92
CA ASP A 98 1.99 1.62 -11.44
C ASP A 98 1.93 1.59 -12.98
N ILE A 99 3.06 1.82 -13.66
CA ILE A 99 3.22 1.59 -15.11
C ILE A 99 3.60 0.12 -15.30
N THR A 100 2.88 -0.58 -16.16
CA THR A 100 3.00 -2.04 -16.32
C THR A 100 3.45 -2.43 -17.72
N ALA A 101 4.10 -3.62 -17.80
CA ALA A 101 4.31 -4.33 -19.06
C ALA A 101 3.17 -5.31 -19.30
N GLY A 102 2.85 -5.55 -20.57
CA GLY A 102 1.82 -6.52 -20.96
C GLY A 102 0.62 -5.87 -21.64
N GLY A 103 -0.55 -6.46 -21.49
CA GLY A 103 -1.78 -6.03 -22.18
C GLY A 103 -2.44 -4.76 -21.63
N ARG A 104 -1.89 -4.17 -20.58
CA ARG A 104 -2.38 -2.95 -19.92
C ARG A 104 -1.22 -2.01 -19.67
N ASP A 105 -1.48 -0.71 -19.70
CA ASP A 105 -0.43 0.29 -19.60
C ASP A 105 -0.20 0.74 -18.16
N LEU A 106 -1.30 0.91 -17.38
CA LEU A 106 -1.23 1.27 -15.97
C LEU A 106 -2.11 0.35 -15.14
N MET A 107 -1.73 0.18 -13.88
CA MET A 107 -2.59 -0.38 -12.83
C MET A 107 -2.68 0.62 -11.68
N LEU A 108 -3.90 0.96 -11.31
CA LEU A 108 -4.18 1.83 -10.17
C LEU A 108 -4.79 1.03 -9.02
N THR A 109 -4.42 1.40 -7.79
CA THR A 109 -5.19 1.05 -6.60
C THR A 109 -6.03 2.27 -6.23
N VAL A 110 -7.34 2.15 -6.36
CA VAL A 110 -8.31 3.23 -6.12
C VAL A 110 -9.15 2.90 -4.90
N ALA A 111 -9.34 3.86 -4.01
CA ALA A 111 -10.26 3.73 -2.88
C ALA A 111 -11.27 4.88 -2.85
N ALA A 112 -12.49 4.55 -2.46
CA ALA A 112 -13.58 5.50 -2.29
C ALA A 112 -14.43 5.11 -1.08
N VAL A 113 -15.18 6.08 -0.54
CA VAL A 113 -16.05 5.85 0.62
C VAL A 113 -17.20 4.89 0.32
N ASP A 114 -17.66 4.85 -0.93
CA ASP A 114 -18.77 4.01 -1.39
C ASP A 114 -18.71 3.77 -2.91
N LEU A 115 -19.62 2.94 -3.42
CA LEU A 115 -19.74 2.64 -4.86
C LEU A 115 -20.13 3.87 -5.71
N PRO A 116 -21.07 4.74 -5.31
CA PRO A 116 -21.35 5.96 -6.05
C PRO A 116 -20.13 6.85 -6.23
N THR A 117 -19.33 7.08 -5.17
CA THR A 117 -18.10 7.89 -5.23
C THR A 117 -17.06 7.21 -6.13
N LEU A 118 -16.89 5.89 -6.03
CA LEU A 118 -16.03 5.14 -6.96
C LEU A 118 -16.50 5.29 -8.41
N GLY A 119 -17.82 5.16 -8.65
CA GLY A 119 -18.41 5.33 -9.97
C GLY A 119 -18.13 6.72 -10.56
N ARG A 120 -18.28 7.77 -9.77
CA ARG A 120 -17.94 9.14 -10.19
C ARG A 120 -16.46 9.28 -10.52
N TYR A 121 -15.57 8.75 -9.68
CA TYR A 121 -14.13 8.76 -9.97
C TYR A 121 -13.81 8.09 -11.31
N LEU A 122 -14.37 6.91 -11.56
CA LEU A 122 -14.11 6.17 -12.79
C LEU A 122 -14.66 6.88 -14.02
N LEU A 123 -15.95 7.24 -13.99
CA LEU A 123 -16.69 7.72 -15.17
C LEU A 123 -16.46 9.22 -15.45
N GLU A 124 -16.28 10.03 -14.41
CA GLU A 124 -16.25 11.48 -14.57
C GLU A 124 -14.84 12.06 -14.40
N ARG A 125 -13.91 11.35 -13.75
CA ARG A 125 -12.52 11.77 -13.62
C ARG A 125 -11.60 10.94 -14.50
N LEU A 126 -11.52 9.62 -14.26
CA LEU A 126 -10.53 8.75 -14.90
C LEU A 126 -10.77 8.63 -16.41
N ASP A 127 -11.99 8.33 -16.84
CA ASP A 127 -12.34 8.15 -18.26
C ASP A 127 -12.23 9.46 -19.06
N ARG A 128 -12.13 10.61 -18.38
CA ARG A 128 -11.96 11.92 -19.04
C ARG A 128 -10.50 12.38 -19.12
N VAL A 129 -9.55 11.61 -18.59
CA VAL A 129 -8.13 11.96 -18.71
C VAL A 129 -7.69 11.85 -20.17
N PRO A 130 -7.20 12.94 -20.79
CA PRO A 130 -6.74 12.87 -22.17
C PRO A 130 -5.66 11.78 -22.33
N GLY A 131 -5.76 10.98 -23.37
CA GLY A 131 -4.82 9.88 -23.63
C GLY A 131 -5.23 8.54 -23.00
N VAL A 132 -6.22 8.48 -22.11
CA VAL A 132 -6.86 7.23 -21.68
C VAL A 132 -7.75 6.74 -22.82
N THR A 133 -7.63 5.47 -23.18
CA THR A 133 -8.40 4.83 -24.25
C THR A 133 -9.32 3.72 -23.75
N GLY A 134 -9.12 3.27 -22.52
CA GLY A 134 -9.98 2.28 -21.90
C GLY A 134 -9.62 2.07 -20.43
N THR A 135 -10.64 1.67 -19.66
CA THR A 135 -10.51 1.35 -18.24
C THR A 135 -11.23 0.06 -17.90
N ARG A 136 -10.70 -0.68 -16.93
CA ARG A 136 -11.35 -1.87 -16.39
C ARG A 136 -11.15 -1.93 -14.88
N ALA A 137 -12.20 -1.64 -14.14
CA ALA A 137 -12.19 -1.71 -12.68
C ALA A 137 -12.53 -3.13 -12.19
N ARG A 138 -11.77 -3.59 -11.20
CA ARG A 138 -11.98 -4.85 -10.48
C ARG A 138 -12.14 -4.54 -9.01
N ILE A 139 -13.33 -4.76 -8.47
CA ILE A 139 -13.66 -4.40 -7.10
C ILE A 139 -13.18 -5.50 -6.16
N ALA A 140 -12.40 -5.13 -5.14
CA ALA A 140 -11.99 -6.06 -4.10
C ALA A 140 -13.20 -6.43 -3.21
N THR A 141 -13.35 -7.72 -2.92
CA THR A 141 -14.40 -8.22 -2.04
C THR A 141 -13.85 -8.57 -0.65
N ARG A 142 -12.61 -9.04 -0.57
CA ARG A 142 -11.94 -9.35 0.69
C ARG A 142 -10.43 -9.29 0.56
N LEU A 143 -9.77 -8.63 1.51
CA LEU A 143 -8.31 -8.61 1.63
C LEU A 143 -7.86 -9.71 2.60
N TYR A 144 -6.82 -10.48 2.21
CA TYR A 144 -6.19 -11.52 3.04
C TYR A 144 -4.77 -11.12 3.45
N ALA A 145 -4.07 -10.40 2.60
CA ALA A 145 -2.78 -9.78 2.89
C ALA A 145 -2.72 -8.40 2.25
N GLU A 146 -2.07 -7.47 2.91
CA GLU A 146 -1.78 -6.15 2.39
C GLU A 146 -0.46 -5.64 3.03
N GLY A 147 0.06 -4.51 2.57
CA GLY A 147 1.41 -4.07 2.93
C GLY A 147 1.67 -3.85 4.41
N SER A 148 0.66 -3.62 5.28
CA SER A 148 0.88 -3.47 6.73
C SER A 148 1.24 -4.80 7.39
N THR A 149 0.84 -5.93 6.79
CA THR A 149 1.14 -7.27 7.30
C THR A 149 2.41 -7.88 6.69
N TRP A 150 2.91 -7.31 5.59
CA TRP A 150 4.09 -7.80 4.91
C TRP A 150 5.39 -7.45 5.64
N ARG A 151 6.37 -8.34 5.58
CA ARG A 151 7.69 -8.20 6.24
C ARG A 151 8.81 -8.55 5.27
N LEU A 152 9.96 -7.88 5.41
CA LEU A 152 11.18 -8.20 4.66
C LEU A 152 11.69 -9.61 4.95
N GLY A 153 11.50 -10.09 6.18
CA GLY A 153 11.94 -11.43 6.61
C GLY A 153 13.43 -11.50 6.91
N VAL A 154 14.04 -10.38 7.32
CA VAL A 154 15.45 -10.31 7.74
C VAL A 154 15.64 -10.48 9.25
N LEU A 155 14.62 -10.16 10.05
CA LEU A 155 14.63 -10.41 11.50
C LEU A 155 14.06 -11.80 11.82
N PRO A 156 14.54 -12.46 12.89
CA PRO A 156 13.97 -13.74 13.34
C PRO A 156 12.45 -13.64 13.51
N SER A 157 11.73 -14.67 13.06
CA SER A 157 10.26 -14.73 13.22
C SER A 157 9.92 -14.79 14.71
N THR A 158 9.08 -13.85 15.16
CA THR A 158 8.57 -13.86 16.55
C THR A 158 7.30 -14.70 16.71
N GLY A 159 6.95 -15.52 15.72
CA GLY A 159 5.75 -16.37 15.75
C GLY A 159 4.42 -15.65 15.50
N ALA A 160 4.41 -14.32 15.53
CA ALA A 160 3.24 -13.49 15.23
C ALA A 160 3.29 -12.96 13.79
N SER A 161 3.27 -13.84 12.82
CA SER A 161 3.01 -13.44 11.42
C SER A 161 1.53 -13.14 11.28
N GLY A 162 1.21 -11.93 10.81
CA GLY A 162 -0.11 -11.34 10.74
C GLY A 162 -1.27 -12.31 10.58
N GLY A 163 -2.02 -12.46 11.66
CA GLY A 163 -3.34 -13.07 11.60
C GLY A 163 -4.29 -12.19 10.79
N PRO A 164 -5.42 -12.72 10.34
CA PRO A 164 -6.45 -11.91 9.71
C PRO A 164 -6.78 -10.72 10.62
N PRO A 165 -7.11 -9.56 10.03
CA PRO A 165 -7.45 -8.39 10.83
C PRO A 165 -8.45 -8.79 11.90
N GLN A 166 -8.15 -8.47 13.16
CA GLN A 166 -9.05 -8.74 14.30
C GLN A 166 -10.43 -8.19 13.93
N LEU A 167 -11.48 -8.80 14.52
CA LEU A 167 -12.86 -8.30 14.39
C LEU A 167 -12.89 -6.80 14.70
N ILE A 168 -12.86 -6.00 13.65
CA ILE A 168 -12.71 -4.56 13.71
C ILE A 168 -14.08 -3.99 14.02
N ARG A 169 -14.20 -3.19 15.07
CA ARG A 169 -15.43 -2.48 15.39
C ARG A 169 -15.51 -1.23 14.51
N PRO A 170 -16.54 -1.09 13.67
CA PRO A 170 -16.73 0.11 12.88
C PRO A 170 -16.66 1.35 13.78
N THR A 171 -15.80 2.28 13.43
CA THR A 171 -15.60 3.53 14.18
C THR A 171 -16.18 4.69 13.38
N VAL A 172 -17.11 5.43 13.97
CA VAL A 172 -17.60 6.67 13.37
C VAL A 172 -16.47 7.69 13.39
N LEU A 173 -16.13 8.23 12.23
CA LEU A 173 -15.08 9.21 12.03
C LEU A 173 -15.68 10.60 11.91
N ASP A 174 -15.23 11.52 12.75
CA ASP A 174 -15.50 12.96 12.58
C ASP A 174 -14.44 13.62 11.67
N GLU A 175 -14.60 14.90 11.39
CA GLU A 175 -13.68 15.65 10.52
C GLU A 175 -12.25 15.66 11.06
N VAL A 176 -12.08 15.86 12.37
CA VAL A 176 -10.78 15.83 13.04
C VAL A 176 -10.10 14.44 12.89
N ASP A 177 -10.87 13.37 12.96
CA ASP A 177 -10.36 12.02 12.74
C ASP A 177 -9.85 11.85 11.30
N ARG A 178 -10.59 12.37 10.30
CA ARG A 178 -10.17 12.32 8.88
C ARG A 178 -8.91 13.15 8.63
N GLU A 179 -8.80 14.32 9.27
CA GLU A 179 -7.59 15.15 9.22
C GLU A 179 -6.39 14.45 9.86
N LEU A 180 -6.56 13.80 11.03
CA LEU A 180 -5.53 12.99 11.67
C LEU A 180 -5.10 11.82 10.77
N MET A 181 -6.06 11.14 10.13
CA MET A 181 -5.78 10.05 9.19
C MET A 181 -4.98 10.55 7.99
N SER A 182 -5.33 11.70 7.46
CA SER A 182 -4.60 12.34 6.37
C SER A 182 -3.16 12.69 6.76
N ALA A 183 -2.96 13.33 7.91
CA ALA A 183 -1.63 13.67 8.41
C ALA A 183 -0.77 12.42 8.68
N LEU A 184 -1.37 11.33 9.17
CA LEU A 184 -0.71 10.03 9.31
C LEU A 184 -0.40 9.38 7.94
N GLY A 185 -1.17 9.70 6.91
CA GLY A 185 -0.90 9.29 5.54
C GLY A 185 0.37 9.95 4.97
N GLU A 186 0.65 11.19 5.36
CA GLU A 186 1.86 11.90 4.96
C GLU A 186 3.09 11.45 5.78
N ASP A 187 2.94 11.32 7.10
CA ASP A 187 3.97 10.78 8.00
C ASP A 187 3.33 9.97 9.13
N GLY A 188 3.35 8.64 8.99
CA GLY A 188 2.79 7.74 9.99
C GLY A 188 3.51 7.76 11.35
N ARG A 189 4.70 8.36 11.44
CA ARG A 189 5.46 8.60 12.68
C ARG A 189 5.41 10.06 13.13
N ALA A 190 4.59 10.92 12.52
CA ALA A 190 4.42 12.29 12.98
C ALA A 190 4.19 12.34 14.50
N SER A 191 4.83 13.30 15.17
CA SER A 191 4.69 13.46 16.62
C SER A 191 3.27 13.87 16.98
N TYR A 192 2.81 13.49 18.17
CA TYR A 192 1.48 13.94 18.64
C TYR A 192 1.37 15.46 18.74
N ALA A 193 2.48 16.18 18.96
CA ALA A 193 2.51 17.63 18.93
C ALA A 193 2.28 18.17 17.51
N ALA A 194 2.94 17.59 16.49
CA ALA A 194 2.73 17.95 15.09
C ALA A 194 1.29 17.67 14.63
N LEU A 195 0.75 16.50 14.99
CA LEU A 195 -0.63 16.11 14.69
C LEU A 195 -1.65 17.06 15.38
N ALA A 196 -1.39 17.45 16.63
CA ALA A 196 -2.20 18.40 17.37
C ALA A 196 -2.23 19.78 16.69
N THR A 197 -1.06 20.25 16.24
CA THR A 197 -0.94 21.52 15.49
C THR A 197 -1.68 21.46 14.15
N ALA A 198 -1.52 20.37 13.41
CA ALA A 198 -2.16 20.19 12.10
C ALA A 198 -3.71 20.18 12.19
N THR A 199 -4.26 19.68 13.30
CA THR A 199 -5.71 19.49 13.48
C THR A 199 -6.36 20.48 14.45
N GLY A 200 -5.59 21.42 15.03
CA GLY A 200 -6.11 22.45 15.95
C GLY A 200 -6.60 21.90 17.30
N ILE A 201 -6.15 20.71 17.73
CA ILE A 201 -6.54 20.10 19.01
C ILE A 201 -5.36 20.03 19.99
N SER A 202 -5.64 19.69 21.26
CA SER A 202 -4.55 19.48 22.23
C SER A 202 -3.77 18.20 21.97
N GLN A 203 -2.47 18.17 22.31
CA GLN A 203 -1.61 16.99 22.16
C GLN A 203 -2.15 15.73 22.88
N PRO A 204 -2.70 15.80 24.13
CA PRO A 204 -3.32 14.63 24.76
C PRO A 204 -4.55 14.12 23.99
N THR A 205 -5.34 15.04 23.39
CA THR A 205 -6.48 14.67 22.55
C THR A 205 -6.04 14.00 21.26
N ALA A 206 -5.01 14.55 20.59
CA ALA A 206 -4.42 13.96 19.40
C ALA A 206 -3.93 12.52 19.67
N ARG A 207 -3.18 12.32 20.77
CA ARG A 207 -2.70 11.00 21.19
C ARG A 207 -3.87 10.02 21.37
N ARG A 208 -4.86 10.37 22.19
CA ARG A 208 -6.01 9.49 22.45
C ARG A 208 -6.77 9.11 21.18
N ARG A 209 -6.97 10.08 20.26
CA ARG A 209 -7.64 9.84 18.98
C ARG A 209 -6.83 8.94 18.07
N VAL A 210 -5.54 9.18 17.90
CA VAL A 210 -4.64 8.35 17.09
C VAL A 210 -4.60 6.92 17.64
N ASP A 211 -4.44 6.75 18.96
CA ASP A 211 -4.43 5.42 19.58
C ASP A 211 -5.76 4.70 19.35
N ARG A 212 -6.89 5.41 19.39
CA ARG A 212 -8.21 4.87 19.05
C ARG A 212 -8.30 4.48 17.57
N LEU A 213 -7.86 5.34 16.65
CA LEU A 213 -7.90 5.09 15.20
C LEU A 213 -7.09 3.86 14.82
N ILE A 214 -5.91 3.69 15.43
CA ILE A 214 -5.05 2.53 15.20
C ILE A 214 -5.66 1.27 15.83
N SER A 215 -6.07 1.33 17.10
CA SER A 215 -6.59 0.15 17.81
C SER A 215 -7.93 -0.34 17.27
N SER A 216 -8.74 0.53 16.69
CA SER A 216 -9.98 0.16 15.99
C SER A 216 -9.73 -0.35 14.57
N GLY A 217 -8.51 -0.23 14.05
CA GLY A 217 -8.19 -0.54 12.66
C GLY A 217 -8.79 0.46 11.65
N ALA A 218 -9.23 1.63 12.10
CA ALA A 218 -9.67 2.70 11.20
C ALA A 218 -8.48 3.26 10.38
N VAL A 219 -7.29 3.25 10.98
CA VAL A 219 -6.01 3.51 10.30
C VAL A 219 -5.12 2.28 10.41
N LEU A 220 -4.60 1.83 9.28
CA LEU A 220 -3.52 0.86 9.21
C LEU A 220 -2.21 1.61 8.97
N LEU A 221 -1.27 1.49 9.88
CA LEU A 221 0.08 2.00 9.67
C LEU A 221 0.93 0.95 8.96
N ARG A 222 1.74 1.39 8.02
CA ARG A 222 2.63 0.52 7.27
C ARG A 222 3.97 1.20 7.03
N THR A 223 5.04 0.43 7.15
CA THR A 223 6.39 0.88 6.80
C THR A 223 6.72 0.40 5.41
N GLU A 224 6.93 1.35 4.52
CA GLU A 224 7.33 1.14 3.13
C GLU A 224 8.83 1.26 2.98
N VAL A 225 9.35 0.65 1.94
CA VAL A 225 10.75 0.73 1.52
C VAL A 225 10.82 0.84 0.00
N ALA A 226 11.79 1.57 -0.51
CA ALA A 226 12.13 1.56 -1.92
C ALA A 226 12.57 0.14 -2.30
N ALA A 227 11.67 -0.64 -2.89
CA ALA A 227 11.85 -2.08 -3.11
C ALA A 227 13.13 -2.43 -3.87
N PRO A 228 13.55 -1.69 -4.93
CA PRO A 228 14.82 -1.96 -5.59
C PRO A 228 16.03 -1.84 -4.65
N LEU A 229 16.01 -0.89 -3.71
CA LEU A 229 17.08 -0.70 -2.73
C LEU A 229 17.11 -1.79 -1.65
N ALA A 230 15.97 -2.47 -1.44
CA ALA A 230 15.84 -3.61 -0.55
C ALA A 230 16.13 -4.96 -1.23
N GLY A 231 16.66 -4.95 -2.46
CA GLY A 231 16.94 -6.17 -3.23
C GLY A 231 15.72 -6.84 -3.87
N LEU A 232 14.59 -6.12 -3.97
CA LEU A 232 13.32 -6.62 -4.51
C LEU A 232 12.84 -5.76 -5.70
N PRO A 233 13.63 -5.66 -6.79
CA PRO A 233 13.33 -4.76 -7.90
C PRO A 233 12.13 -5.18 -8.76
N VAL A 234 11.68 -6.42 -8.64
CA VAL A 234 10.60 -6.95 -9.49
C VAL A 234 9.30 -7.02 -8.70
N MET A 235 8.32 -6.27 -9.16
CA MET A 235 6.94 -6.37 -8.71
C MET A 235 6.11 -7.07 -9.78
N VAL A 236 5.50 -8.19 -9.44
CA VAL A 236 4.60 -8.94 -10.32
C VAL A 236 3.18 -8.89 -9.78
N VAL A 237 2.23 -8.72 -10.69
CA VAL A 237 0.79 -8.80 -10.42
C VAL A 237 0.24 -10.02 -11.13
N LEU A 238 -0.26 -10.96 -10.37
CA LEU A 238 -0.90 -12.15 -10.88
C LEU A 238 -2.43 -12.03 -10.74
N SER A 239 -3.12 -12.24 -11.83
CA SER A 239 -4.57 -12.43 -11.83
C SER A 239 -4.85 -13.92 -11.93
N ALA A 240 -5.70 -14.43 -11.06
CA ALA A 240 -5.95 -15.87 -10.98
C ALA A 240 -7.43 -16.17 -10.73
N ASP A 241 -7.84 -17.37 -11.06
CA ASP A 241 -9.15 -17.90 -10.77
C ASP A 241 -9.08 -19.11 -9.84
N ALA A 242 -10.11 -19.25 -9.01
CA ALA A 242 -10.32 -20.41 -8.16
C ALA A 242 -11.81 -20.72 -8.05
N PRO A 243 -12.19 -21.97 -7.79
CA PRO A 243 -13.59 -22.32 -7.52
C PRO A 243 -14.14 -21.51 -6.33
N ALA A 244 -15.40 -21.06 -6.42
CA ALA A 244 -16.00 -20.18 -5.42
C ALA A 244 -15.89 -20.71 -3.98
N GLY A 245 -16.06 -21.99 -3.76
CA GLY A 245 -15.91 -22.61 -2.43
C GLY A 245 -14.47 -22.70 -1.92
N ARG A 246 -13.47 -22.33 -2.73
CA ARG A 246 -12.04 -22.35 -2.38
C ARG A 246 -11.42 -20.96 -2.29
N LEU A 247 -12.12 -19.92 -2.72
CA LEU A 247 -11.58 -18.54 -2.81
C LEU A 247 -11.01 -18.05 -1.49
N ASP A 248 -11.76 -18.19 -0.39
CA ASP A 248 -11.30 -17.74 0.93
C ASP A 248 -10.04 -18.47 1.39
N GLN A 249 -10.01 -19.79 1.19
CA GLN A 249 -8.87 -20.62 1.55
C GLN A 249 -7.65 -20.27 0.68
N ALA A 250 -7.86 -20.10 -0.62
CA ALA A 250 -6.81 -19.73 -1.56
C ALA A 250 -6.22 -18.35 -1.21
N GLY A 251 -7.06 -17.33 -1.05
CA GLY A 251 -6.62 -16.00 -0.69
C GLY A 251 -5.82 -15.96 0.60
N ALA A 252 -6.29 -16.68 1.64
CA ALA A 252 -5.60 -16.75 2.93
C ALA A 252 -4.26 -17.50 2.86
N ARG A 253 -4.16 -18.59 2.10
CA ARG A 253 -2.89 -19.32 1.91
C ARG A 253 -1.89 -18.52 1.11
N LEU A 254 -2.31 -17.90 0.01
CA LEU A 254 -1.48 -17.03 -0.81
C LEU A 254 -0.94 -15.84 -0.01
N GLY A 255 -1.77 -15.23 0.83
CA GLY A 255 -1.36 -14.11 1.67
C GLY A 255 -0.30 -14.45 2.73
N ARG A 256 0.02 -15.74 2.95
CA ARG A 256 1.10 -16.18 3.86
C ARG A 256 2.44 -16.40 3.17
N LEU A 257 2.47 -16.40 1.84
CA LEU A 257 3.72 -16.50 1.10
C LEU A 257 4.56 -15.26 1.33
N ARG A 258 5.83 -15.44 1.62
CA ARG A 258 6.76 -14.35 1.99
C ARG A 258 6.83 -13.24 0.94
N GLN A 259 6.77 -13.61 -0.34
CA GLN A 259 6.85 -12.69 -1.46
C GLN A 259 5.56 -11.86 -1.62
N VAL A 260 4.43 -12.34 -1.09
CA VAL A 260 3.11 -11.76 -1.34
C VAL A 260 2.86 -10.54 -0.46
N ARG A 261 2.72 -9.40 -1.10
CA ARG A 261 2.35 -8.12 -0.46
C ARG A 261 0.87 -7.84 -0.47
N LEU A 262 0.15 -8.43 -1.41
CA LEU A 262 -1.29 -8.30 -1.55
C LEU A 262 -1.88 -9.63 -1.98
N SER A 263 -2.93 -10.03 -1.30
CA SER A 263 -3.81 -11.12 -1.71
C SER A 263 -5.25 -10.70 -1.45
N THR A 264 -6.06 -10.68 -2.50
CA THR A 264 -7.45 -10.22 -2.43
C THR A 264 -8.34 -11.01 -3.38
N THR A 265 -9.59 -11.24 -2.98
CA THR A 265 -10.64 -11.69 -3.89
C THR A 265 -11.30 -10.50 -4.57
N LEU A 266 -11.81 -10.74 -5.77
CA LEU A 266 -12.43 -9.74 -6.63
C LEU A 266 -13.87 -10.12 -6.98
N ALA A 267 -14.71 -9.12 -7.20
CA ALA A 267 -16.02 -9.31 -7.81
C ALA A 267 -15.86 -9.48 -9.33
N GLY A 268 -16.04 -10.70 -9.82
CA GLY A 268 -15.93 -11.02 -11.25
C GLY A 268 -14.75 -11.92 -11.59
N THR A 269 -14.37 -11.95 -12.86
CA THR A 269 -13.29 -12.76 -13.41
C THR A 269 -12.18 -11.84 -13.92
N PRO A 270 -10.92 -12.07 -13.51
CA PRO A 270 -10.44 -13.05 -12.54
C PRO A 270 -10.94 -12.81 -11.12
N SER A 271 -11.03 -13.88 -10.31
CA SER A 271 -11.60 -13.84 -8.96
C SER A 271 -10.57 -13.55 -7.85
N LEU A 272 -9.27 -13.59 -8.18
CA LEU A 272 -8.15 -13.35 -7.29
C LEU A 272 -7.15 -12.40 -7.92
N LEU A 273 -6.57 -11.52 -7.09
CA LEU A 273 -5.41 -10.68 -7.41
C LEU A 273 -4.33 -10.89 -6.35
N VAL A 274 -3.12 -11.16 -6.83
CA VAL A 274 -1.94 -11.34 -5.98
C VAL A 274 -0.84 -10.41 -6.46
N VAL A 275 -0.23 -9.66 -5.54
CA VAL A 275 0.95 -8.83 -5.83
C VAL A 275 2.11 -9.38 -5.03
N ALA A 276 3.21 -9.69 -5.71
CA ALA A 276 4.43 -10.18 -5.09
C ALA A 276 5.63 -9.30 -5.45
N TRP A 277 6.60 -9.23 -4.52
CA TRP A 277 7.90 -8.61 -4.73
C TRP A 277 8.98 -9.69 -4.76
N LEU A 278 9.83 -9.63 -5.78
CA LEU A 278 10.82 -10.64 -6.11
C LEU A 278 12.19 -10.01 -6.37
N ALA A 279 13.26 -10.78 -6.16
CA ALA A 279 14.62 -10.31 -6.37
C ALA A 279 15.02 -10.29 -7.86
N SER A 280 14.38 -11.12 -8.70
CA SER A 280 14.66 -11.17 -10.14
C SER A 280 13.45 -11.61 -10.96
N LEU A 281 13.49 -11.39 -12.28
CA LEU A 281 12.46 -11.91 -13.19
C LEU A 281 12.45 -13.44 -13.25
N GLU A 282 13.58 -14.10 -13.02
CA GLU A 282 13.68 -15.57 -13.00
C GLU A 282 12.89 -16.16 -11.82
N GLU A 283 12.75 -15.41 -10.73
CA GLU A 283 11.95 -15.83 -9.57
C GLU A 283 10.45 -15.87 -9.84
N VAL A 284 9.96 -15.20 -10.89
CA VAL A 284 8.52 -15.22 -11.23
C VAL A 284 8.06 -16.65 -11.47
N HIS A 285 8.82 -17.42 -12.25
CA HIS A 285 8.46 -18.82 -12.52
C HIS A 285 8.52 -19.70 -11.27
N ARG A 286 9.52 -19.52 -10.42
CA ARG A 286 9.63 -20.26 -9.14
C ARG A 286 8.47 -19.91 -8.21
N PHE A 287 8.11 -18.64 -8.15
CA PHE A 287 6.97 -18.17 -7.35
C PHE A 287 5.65 -18.78 -7.84
N GLU A 288 5.44 -18.88 -9.15
CA GLU A 288 4.25 -19.55 -9.69
C GLU A 288 4.23 -21.06 -9.37
N GLN A 289 5.38 -21.73 -9.39
CA GLN A 289 5.47 -23.13 -8.97
C GLN A 289 5.12 -23.30 -7.49
N GLU A 290 5.64 -22.41 -6.62
CA GLU A 290 5.31 -22.38 -5.19
C GLU A 290 3.80 -22.12 -4.99
N LEU A 291 3.22 -21.17 -5.72
CA LEU A 291 1.80 -20.87 -5.69
C LEU A 291 0.97 -22.12 -6.07
N ALA A 292 1.32 -22.79 -7.18
CA ALA A 292 0.61 -23.98 -7.62
C ALA A 292 0.72 -25.14 -6.62
N HIS A 293 1.82 -25.24 -5.89
CA HIS A 293 1.99 -26.22 -4.82
C HIS A 293 1.13 -25.90 -3.59
N VAL A 294 1.09 -24.62 -3.18
CA VAL A 294 0.34 -24.16 -1.99
C VAL A 294 -1.17 -24.18 -2.21
N VAL A 295 -1.61 -23.84 -3.43
CA VAL A 295 -3.03 -23.74 -3.82
C VAL A 295 -3.27 -24.38 -5.20
N PRO A 296 -3.31 -25.72 -5.27
CA PRO A 296 -3.41 -26.44 -6.55
C PRO A 296 -4.66 -26.12 -7.37
N ASP A 297 -5.74 -25.67 -6.72
CA ASP A 297 -7.01 -25.33 -7.37
C ASP A 297 -7.01 -23.92 -8.01
N VAL A 298 -5.91 -23.16 -7.84
CA VAL A 298 -5.78 -21.81 -8.38
C VAL A 298 -5.09 -21.83 -9.74
N VAL A 299 -5.71 -21.19 -10.73
CA VAL A 299 -5.17 -21.05 -12.08
C VAL A 299 -4.78 -19.61 -12.34
N VAL A 300 -3.50 -19.36 -12.56
CA VAL A 300 -3.02 -18.03 -12.97
C VAL A 300 -3.43 -17.79 -14.42
N VAL A 301 -4.26 -16.77 -14.65
CA VAL A 301 -4.82 -16.44 -15.96
C VAL A 301 -4.12 -15.28 -16.65
N ASP A 302 -3.44 -14.43 -15.86
CA ASP A 302 -2.70 -13.29 -16.40
C ASP A 302 -1.56 -12.83 -15.48
N ARG A 303 -0.54 -12.23 -16.07
CA ARG A 303 0.68 -11.75 -15.40
C ARG A 303 1.04 -10.37 -15.91
N LEU A 304 1.30 -9.47 -14.98
CA LEU A 304 1.85 -8.16 -15.28
C LEU A 304 3.13 -7.95 -14.48
N VAL A 305 4.15 -7.40 -15.13
CA VAL A 305 5.34 -6.88 -14.44
C VAL A 305 5.22 -5.37 -14.35
N VAL A 306 5.41 -4.84 -13.16
CA VAL A 306 5.45 -3.39 -12.97
C VAL A 306 6.81 -2.88 -13.43
N LEU A 307 6.79 -2.00 -14.44
CA LEU A 307 7.99 -1.35 -14.97
C LEU A 307 8.44 -0.19 -14.10
N ARG A 308 7.47 0.53 -13.53
CA ARG A 308 7.73 1.69 -12.67
C ARG A 308 6.52 1.92 -11.75
N ALA A 309 6.78 2.00 -10.46
CA ALA A 309 5.82 2.56 -9.51
C ALA A 309 5.95 4.10 -9.52
N VAL A 310 4.87 4.81 -9.82
CA VAL A 310 4.83 6.28 -9.86
C VAL A 310 4.34 6.83 -8.52
N LYS A 311 3.38 6.14 -7.91
CA LYS A 311 2.83 6.47 -6.60
C LYS A 311 2.57 5.20 -5.80
N ARG A 312 2.87 5.22 -4.51
CA ARG A 312 2.57 4.13 -3.59
C ARG A 312 1.99 4.65 -2.29
N MET A 313 0.72 4.31 -2.05
CA MET A 313 -0.01 4.72 -0.86
C MET A 313 0.23 6.19 -0.51
N GLY A 314 -0.13 7.08 -1.44
CA GLY A 314 0.00 8.52 -1.29
C GLY A 314 1.40 9.09 -1.54
N HIS A 315 2.46 8.29 -1.58
CA HIS A 315 3.83 8.78 -1.82
C HIS A 315 4.20 8.72 -3.29
N LEU A 316 4.66 9.84 -3.85
CA LEU A 316 5.22 9.92 -5.20
C LEU A 316 6.62 9.31 -5.21
N LEU A 317 6.93 8.55 -6.24
CA LEU A 317 8.17 7.80 -6.33
C LEU A 317 9.00 8.21 -7.54
N ASP A 318 10.32 8.25 -7.35
CA ASP A 318 11.27 8.35 -8.45
C ASP A 318 11.47 7.01 -9.20
N VAL A 319 12.39 7.00 -10.15
CA VAL A 319 12.69 5.79 -10.95
C VAL A 319 13.37 4.68 -10.15
N GLU A 320 13.93 5.00 -8.98
CA GLU A 320 14.57 4.06 -8.07
C GLU A 320 13.61 3.60 -6.95
N GLY A 321 12.34 4.05 -7.01
CA GLY A 321 11.29 3.74 -6.04
C GLY A 321 11.39 4.51 -4.73
N ARG A 322 12.19 5.60 -4.67
CA ARG A 322 12.31 6.47 -3.49
C ARG A 322 11.15 7.43 -3.41
N ALA A 323 10.67 7.68 -2.20
CA ALA A 323 9.66 8.70 -1.96
C ALA A 323 10.25 10.11 -2.19
N THR A 324 9.59 10.91 -3.02
CA THR A 324 10.00 12.28 -3.39
C THR A 324 9.00 13.34 -2.95
N GLY A 325 7.82 12.94 -2.56
CA GLY A 325 6.74 13.80 -2.11
C GLY A 325 5.51 12.99 -1.74
N THR A 326 4.49 13.67 -1.29
CA THR A 326 3.21 13.06 -0.90
C THR A 326 2.05 13.73 -1.62
N VAL A 327 1.02 12.95 -1.90
CA VAL A 327 -0.30 13.40 -2.32
C VAL A 327 -1.28 12.88 -1.28
N ARG A 328 -2.04 13.80 -0.70
CA ARG A 328 -3.03 13.47 0.32
C ARG A 328 -3.99 12.40 -0.19
N MET A 329 -4.13 11.32 0.55
CA MET A 329 -5.16 10.32 0.30
C MET A 329 -6.45 10.78 0.98
N ASP A 330 -7.51 10.99 0.20
CA ASP A 330 -8.81 11.40 0.70
C ASP A 330 -9.93 10.66 -0.02
N VAL A 331 -10.32 9.55 0.56
CA VAL A 331 -11.36 8.66 0.02
C VAL A 331 -12.78 9.22 0.21
N TRP A 332 -12.92 10.31 1.00
CA TRP A 332 -14.22 10.95 1.32
C TRP A 332 -14.49 12.18 0.47
N SER A 333 -13.47 12.76 -0.16
CA SER A 333 -13.63 13.95 -0.99
C SER A 333 -14.44 13.65 -2.25
N ASP A 334 -14.97 14.73 -2.86
CA ASP A 334 -15.53 14.61 -4.20
C ASP A 334 -14.41 14.35 -5.21
N PRO A 335 -14.47 13.27 -6.00
CA PRO A 335 -13.44 12.98 -6.99
C PRO A 335 -13.40 13.95 -8.16
N VAL A 336 -14.44 14.77 -8.35
CA VAL A 336 -14.56 15.77 -9.42
C VAL A 336 -14.90 17.13 -8.79
N PRO A 337 -13.92 17.84 -8.20
CA PRO A 337 -14.17 19.14 -7.59
C PRO A 337 -14.72 20.14 -8.61
N GLY A 338 -15.86 20.78 -8.31
CA GLY A 338 -16.45 21.83 -9.14
C GLY A 338 -17.56 21.39 -10.12
N ALA A 339 -17.99 20.15 -10.10
CA ALA A 339 -19.19 19.69 -10.80
C ALA A 339 -20.44 19.86 -9.90
N GLN A 340 -20.84 21.12 -9.61
CA GLN A 340 -22.13 21.47 -9.04
C GLN A 340 -22.90 22.30 -10.05
#